data_3994c7c11e6da8ab14e36dca0905a60e
#
_entry.id   3994c7c11e6da8ab14e36dca0905a60e
#
_cell.length_a   1.000
_cell.length_b   1.000
_cell.length_c   1.000
_cell.angle_alpha   90.00
_cell.angle_beta   90.00
_cell.angle_gamma   90.00
#
_symmetry.space_group_name_H-M   'P 1'
#
loop_
_entity.id
_entity.type
_entity.pdbx_description
1 polymer ?
#
loop_
_entity_poly.entity_id
_entity_poly.type
_entity_poly.pdbx_seq_one_letter_code
_entity_poly.pdbx_strand_id
1 'polypeptide(L)'
;MDYINDKVTQYAENHSQEEPELLREIHRETHQKILQPRMMSGHLQGRFLSLLSHIVQPKNILEIGTYTGYATLCLAEGLIESGTIHTIEINEELFDFTKKYFNKSIYKNKIISHRGDAKKNHLYS
;
A
#
# COMPACT_ATOMS: atom_id res chain seq x y z
N MET A 1 1.49 14.28 6.87
CA MET A 1 1.44 14.72 8.27
C MET A 1 1.79 16.19 8.34
N ASP A 2 0.80 17.00 8.65
CA ASP A 2 0.94 18.47 8.53
C ASP A 2 1.61 19.12 9.73
N TYR A 3 1.76 18.39 10.82
CA TYR A 3 2.36 18.90 12.05
C TYR A 3 3.85 18.58 12.20
N ILE A 4 4.43 17.88 11.23
CA ILE A 4 5.87 17.60 11.21
C ILE A 4 6.54 18.59 10.26
N ASN A 5 7.65 19.19 10.70
CA ASN A 5 8.40 20.14 9.89
C ASN A 5 8.89 19.46 8.60
N ASP A 6 8.68 20.14 7.47
CA ASP A 6 9.07 19.62 6.15
C ASP A 6 10.56 19.30 6.04
N LYS A 7 11.41 20.06 6.72
CA LYS A 7 12.85 19.82 6.71
C LYS A 7 13.22 18.53 7.42
N VAL A 8 12.50 18.20 8.50
CA VAL A 8 12.69 16.94 9.23
C VAL A 8 12.26 15.78 8.37
N THR A 9 11.10 15.89 7.72
CA THR A 9 10.60 14.87 6.80
C THR A 9 11.58 14.65 5.65
N GLN A 10 12.07 15.74 5.05
CA GLN A 10 13.02 15.66 3.94
C GLN A 10 14.33 14.99 4.36
N TYR A 11 14.83 15.32 5.55
CA TYR A 11 16.03 14.67 6.09
C TYR A 11 15.81 13.16 6.26
N ALA A 12 14.69 12.78 6.86
CA ALA A 12 14.36 11.38 7.08
C ALA A 12 14.24 10.61 5.76
N GLU A 13 13.58 11.19 4.76
CA GLU A 13 13.46 10.58 3.43
C GLU A 13 14.82 10.41 2.75
N ASN A 14 15.69 11.41 2.86
CA ASN A 14 17.02 11.38 2.26
C ASN A 14 17.93 10.33 2.91
N HIS A 15 17.65 9.96 4.16
CA HIS A 15 18.46 8.99 4.91
C HIS A 15 17.78 7.63 5.06
N SER A 16 16.69 7.42 4.34
CA SER A 16 15.96 6.16 4.30
C SER A 16 16.15 5.50 2.95
N GLN A 17 15.72 4.24 2.83
CA GLN A 17 15.69 3.55 1.55
C GLN A 17 14.89 4.38 0.53
N GLU A 18 15.38 4.46 -0.69
CA GLU A 18 14.69 5.17 -1.75
C GLU A 18 13.31 4.57 -2.00
N GLU A 19 12.38 5.43 -2.40
CA GLU A 19 11.05 5.00 -2.81
C GLU A 19 11.16 4.21 -4.11
N PRO A 20 10.67 2.94 -4.15
CA PRO A 20 10.64 2.18 -5.39
C PRO A 20 9.87 2.90 -6.48
N GLU A 21 10.28 2.71 -7.73
CA GLU A 21 9.72 3.44 -8.87
C GLU A 21 8.21 3.31 -9.00
N LEU A 22 7.67 2.10 -8.87
CA LEU A 22 6.23 1.88 -8.94
C LEU A 22 5.48 2.65 -7.85
N LEU A 23 6.01 2.67 -6.64
CA LEU A 23 5.43 3.42 -5.53
C LEU A 23 5.48 4.93 -5.79
N ARG A 24 6.55 5.41 -6.42
CA ARG A 24 6.66 6.81 -6.80
C ARG A 24 5.59 7.19 -7.82
N GLU A 25 5.30 6.32 -8.77
CA GLU A 25 4.23 6.53 -9.73
C GLU A 25 2.87 6.63 -9.06
N ILE A 26 2.58 5.71 -8.12
CA ILE A 26 1.34 5.74 -7.35
C ILE A 26 1.23 7.03 -6.55
N HIS A 27 2.31 7.43 -5.90
CA HIS A 27 2.37 8.66 -5.12
C HIS A 27 1.98 9.86 -5.98
N ARG A 28 2.61 9.99 -7.14
CA ARG A 28 2.37 11.12 -8.06
C ARG A 28 0.93 11.12 -8.58
N GLU A 29 0.44 9.97 -9.06
CA GLU A 29 -0.90 9.90 -9.63
C GLU A 29 -1.98 10.08 -8.55
N THR A 30 -1.73 9.60 -7.33
CA THR A 30 -2.64 9.81 -6.21
C THR A 30 -2.82 11.29 -5.94
N HIS A 31 -1.73 12.05 -5.89
CA HIS A 31 -1.80 13.49 -5.66
C HIS A 31 -2.43 14.25 -6.80
N GLN A 32 -2.35 13.75 -8.03
CA GLN A 32 -2.90 14.40 -9.21
C GLN A 32 -4.40 14.14 -9.39
N LYS A 33 -4.88 12.94 -9.06
CA LYS A 33 -6.22 12.49 -9.46
C LYS A 33 -7.16 12.14 -8.31
N ILE A 34 -6.63 11.94 -7.11
CA ILE A 34 -7.45 11.48 -5.99
C ILE A 34 -7.75 12.66 -5.06
N LEU A 35 -9.00 12.76 -4.61
CA LEU A 35 -9.48 13.89 -3.80
C LEU A 35 -8.83 13.99 -2.43
N GLN A 36 -8.45 12.87 -1.82
CA GLN A 36 -7.87 12.86 -0.47
C GLN A 36 -6.53 12.13 -0.45
N PRO A 37 -5.49 12.69 -1.11
CA PRO A 37 -4.21 12.01 -1.20
C PRO A 37 -3.51 11.81 0.15
N ARG A 38 -3.89 12.57 1.18
CA ARG A 38 -3.34 12.43 2.53
C ARG A 38 -3.64 11.08 3.19
N MET A 39 -4.63 10.35 2.70
CA MET A 39 -4.95 9.01 3.19
C MET A 39 -3.93 7.97 2.71
N MET A 40 -3.09 8.32 1.77
CA MET A 40 -2.03 7.43 1.30
C MET A 40 -0.89 7.40 2.31
N SER A 41 -0.29 6.21 2.49
CA SER A 41 0.77 6.02 3.48
C SER A 41 2.03 6.83 3.22
N GLY A 42 2.46 6.96 1.96
CA GLY A 42 3.64 7.73 1.61
C GLY A 42 4.98 7.01 1.85
N HIS A 43 6.08 7.71 1.55
CA HIS A 43 7.42 7.11 1.48
C HIS A 43 7.90 6.53 2.81
N LEU A 44 7.95 7.34 3.86
CA LEU A 44 8.48 6.90 5.15
C LEU A 44 7.61 5.81 5.78
N GLN A 45 6.31 6.03 5.83
CA GLN A 45 5.39 5.06 6.40
C GLN A 45 5.43 3.75 5.60
N GLY A 46 5.51 3.86 4.28
CA GLY A 46 5.61 2.69 3.41
C GLY A 46 6.87 1.88 3.66
N ARG A 47 8.02 2.54 3.80
CA ARG A 47 9.26 1.84 4.12
C ARG A 47 9.21 1.19 5.49
N PHE A 48 8.54 1.82 6.45
CA PHE A 48 8.31 1.23 7.77
C PHE A 48 7.44 -0.02 7.70
N LEU A 49 6.34 0.04 6.93
CA LEU A 49 5.48 -1.13 6.73
C LEU A 49 6.25 -2.27 6.06
N SER A 50 7.06 -1.95 5.07
CA SER A 50 7.91 -2.94 4.40
C SER A 50 8.91 -3.58 5.38
N LEU A 51 9.52 -2.77 6.24
CA LEU A 51 10.44 -3.26 7.28
C LEU A 51 9.73 -4.23 8.21
N LEU A 52 8.55 -3.86 8.72
CA LEU A 52 7.77 -4.74 9.59
C LEU A 52 7.42 -6.05 8.88
N SER A 53 7.01 -5.97 7.63
CA SER A 53 6.68 -7.16 6.84
C SER A 53 7.89 -8.06 6.67
N HIS A 54 9.07 -7.49 6.38
CA HIS A 54 10.30 -8.26 6.27
C HIS A 54 10.70 -8.94 7.59
N ILE A 55 10.47 -8.27 8.72
CA ILE A 55 10.76 -8.85 10.04
C ILE A 55 9.83 -10.03 10.33
N VAL A 56 8.55 -9.88 10.03
CA VAL A 56 7.54 -10.91 10.31
C VAL A 56 7.60 -12.05 9.30
N GLN A 57 7.91 -11.76 8.05
CA GLN A 57 7.87 -12.70 6.92
C GLN A 57 6.53 -13.44 6.87
N PRO A 58 5.41 -12.72 6.71
CA PRO A 58 4.09 -13.32 6.81
C PRO A 58 3.76 -14.20 5.62
N LYS A 59 2.95 -15.24 5.85
CA LYS A 59 2.35 -16.03 4.81
C LYS A 59 1.02 -15.43 4.35
N ASN A 60 0.27 -14.85 5.29
CA ASN A 60 -1.03 -14.24 5.00
C ASN A 60 -1.09 -12.86 5.63
N ILE A 61 -1.51 -11.88 4.83
CA ILE A 61 -1.77 -10.53 5.30
C ILE A 61 -3.22 -10.20 4.98
N LEU A 62 -3.90 -9.58 5.94
CA LEU A 62 -5.22 -8.99 5.72
C LEU A 62 -5.10 -7.49 5.90
N GLU A 63 -5.44 -6.74 4.85
CA GLU A 63 -5.45 -5.28 4.89
C GLU A 63 -6.88 -4.79 4.70
N ILE A 64 -7.33 -3.91 5.59
CA ILE A 64 -8.62 -3.25 5.47
C ILE A 64 -8.38 -1.81 5.05
N GLY A 65 -8.89 -1.45 3.88
CA GLY A 65 -8.64 -0.15 3.29
C GLY A 65 -7.46 -0.17 2.33
N THR A 66 -7.69 -0.63 1.11
CA THR A 66 -6.66 -0.65 0.05
C THR A 66 -6.23 0.75 -0.34
N TYR A 67 -7.19 1.66 -0.39
CA TYR A 67 -7.04 3.01 -0.92
C TYR A 67 -6.41 2.98 -2.32
N THR A 68 -5.25 3.59 -2.53
CA THR A 68 -4.59 3.60 -3.83
C THR A 68 -3.57 2.48 -4.00
N GLY A 69 -3.43 1.61 -2.99
CA GLY A 69 -2.58 0.41 -3.07
C GLY A 69 -1.15 0.60 -2.62
N TYR A 70 -0.77 1.79 -2.19
CA TYR A 70 0.60 2.08 -1.77
C TYR A 70 1.06 1.18 -0.62
N ALA A 71 0.28 1.16 0.46
CA ALA A 71 0.59 0.33 1.62
C ALA A 71 0.53 -1.16 1.30
N THR A 72 -0.43 -1.56 0.43
CA THR A 72 -0.56 -2.95 0.00
C THR A 72 0.75 -3.47 -0.60
N LEU A 73 1.33 -2.69 -1.51
CA LEU A 73 2.58 -3.07 -2.17
C LEU A 73 3.76 -3.09 -1.20
N CYS A 74 3.80 -2.16 -0.25
CA CYS A 74 4.84 -2.14 0.77
C CYS A 74 4.77 -3.39 1.66
N LEU A 75 3.57 -3.77 2.08
CA LEU A 75 3.37 -4.97 2.89
C LEU A 75 3.70 -6.24 2.11
N ALA A 76 3.42 -6.26 0.82
CA ALA A 76 3.71 -7.42 -0.03
C ALA A 76 5.21 -7.71 -0.12
N GLU A 77 6.07 -6.71 0.05
CA GLU A 77 7.52 -6.88 -0.07
C GLU A 77 8.09 -7.90 0.91
N GLY A 78 7.49 -8.07 2.09
CA GLY A 78 7.96 -9.01 3.10
C GLY A 78 7.28 -10.37 3.08
N LEU A 79 6.29 -10.58 2.20
CA LEU A 79 5.62 -11.89 2.09
C LEU A 79 6.63 -12.99 1.77
N ILE A 80 6.44 -14.17 2.39
CA ILE A 80 7.20 -15.35 1.95
C ILE A 80 6.76 -15.71 0.53
N GLU A 81 7.53 -16.54 -0.17
CA GLU A 81 7.28 -16.83 -1.58
C GLU A 81 5.86 -17.36 -1.84
N SER A 82 5.35 -18.21 -0.95
CA SER A 82 3.99 -18.75 -1.04
C SER A 82 2.94 -17.86 -0.39
N GLY A 83 3.32 -16.64 0.01
CA GLY A 83 2.44 -15.75 0.78
C GLY A 83 1.43 -15.02 -0.08
N THR A 84 0.36 -14.56 0.55
CA THR A 84 -0.74 -13.85 -0.08
C THR A 84 -1.17 -12.69 0.80
N ILE A 85 -1.49 -11.56 0.18
CA ILE A 85 -2.13 -10.43 0.86
C ILE A 85 -3.54 -10.26 0.31
N HIS A 86 -4.51 -10.27 1.23
CA HIS A 86 -5.91 -9.95 0.94
C HIS A 86 -6.16 -8.50 1.35
N THR A 87 -6.64 -7.70 0.43
CA THR A 87 -6.91 -6.28 0.69
C THR A 87 -8.36 -5.97 0.32
N ILE A 88 -9.02 -5.17 1.15
CA ILE A 88 -10.45 -4.88 1.03
C ILE A 88 -10.65 -3.38 0.86
N GLU A 89 -11.42 -3.00 -0.17
CA GLU A 89 -11.76 -1.59 -0.42
C GLU A 89 -13.26 -1.45 -0.67
N ILE A 90 -13.87 -0.51 0.06
CA ILE A 90 -15.29 -0.22 -0.08
C ILE A 90 -15.59 0.73 -1.25
N ASN A 91 -14.64 1.58 -1.63
CA ASN A 91 -14.82 2.57 -2.69
C ASN A 91 -14.51 1.96 -4.06
N GLU A 92 -15.55 1.68 -4.82
CA GLU A 92 -15.42 1.07 -6.15
C GLU A 92 -14.65 1.95 -7.14
N GLU A 93 -14.65 3.26 -6.95
CA GLU A 93 -13.95 4.18 -7.85
C GLU A 93 -12.43 3.97 -7.83
N LEU A 94 -11.90 3.43 -6.73
CA LEU A 94 -10.46 3.18 -6.61
C LEU A 94 -10.03 1.84 -7.22
N PHE A 95 -10.97 0.98 -7.57
CA PHE A 95 -10.64 -0.38 -7.97
C PHE A 95 -9.80 -0.44 -9.26
N ASP A 96 -10.18 0.33 -10.27
CA ASP A 96 -9.42 0.34 -11.53
C ASP A 96 -8.03 0.93 -11.35
N PHE A 97 -7.90 1.94 -10.49
CA PHE A 97 -6.61 2.55 -10.17
C PHE A 97 -5.67 1.51 -9.56
N THR A 98 -6.12 0.82 -8.50
CA THR A 98 -5.28 -0.17 -7.82
C THR A 98 -4.98 -1.37 -8.71
N LYS A 99 -5.97 -1.84 -9.48
CA LYS A 99 -5.78 -2.96 -10.39
C LYS A 99 -4.66 -2.69 -11.40
N LYS A 100 -4.62 -1.46 -11.94
CA LYS A 100 -3.58 -1.06 -12.88
C LYS A 100 -2.19 -1.21 -12.25
N TYR A 101 -2.00 -0.72 -11.05
CA TYR A 101 -0.70 -0.76 -10.38
C TYR A 101 -0.34 -2.15 -9.87
N PHE A 102 -1.31 -2.89 -9.33
CA PHE A 102 -1.06 -4.26 -8.90
C PHE A 102 -0.61 -5.14 -10.08
N ASN A 103 -1.22 -4.95 -11.24
CA ASN A 103 -0.85 -5.70 -12.44
C ASN A 103 0.55 -5.36 -12.96
N LYS A 104 1.04 -4.15 -12.69
CA LYS A 104 2.41 -3.75 -13.02
C LYS A 104 3.44 -4.27 -12.04
N SER A 105 3.02 -4.68 -10.84
CA SER A 105 3.94 -5.07 -9.79
C SER A 105 4.38 -6.52 -9.94
N ILE A 106 5.54 -6.83 -9.36
CA ILE A 106 6.01 -8.23 -9.29
C ILE A 106 5.17 -9.05 -8.31
N TYR A 107 4.30 -8.40 -7.53
CA TYR A 107 3.45 -9.06 -6.53
C TYR A 107 2.03 -9.34 -7.03
N LYS A 108 1.75 -9.13 -8.31
CA LYS A 108 0.38 -9.23 -8.84
C LYS A 108 -0.30 -10.56 -8.52
N ASN A 109 0.45 -11.65 -8.50
CA ASN A 109 -0.09 -12.98 -8.22
C ASN A 109 -0.24 -13.26 -6.72
N LYS A 110 0.24 -12.36 -5.87
CA LYS A 110 0.16 -12.48 -4.41
C LYS A 110 -0.91 -11.58 -3.81
N ILE A 111 -1.48 -10.67 -4.60
CA ILE A 111 -2.46 -9.70 -4.13
C ILE A 111 -3.85 -10.14 -4.57
N ILE A 112 -4.75 -10.31 -3.60
CA ILE A 112 -6.15 -10.61 -3.85
C ILE A 112 -6.97 -9.43 -3.35
N SER A 113 -7.60 -8.74 -4.30
CA SER A 113 -8.42 -7.56 -4.02
C SER A 113 -9.87 -7.97 -3.80
N HIS A 114 -10.48 -7.44 -2.75
CA HIS A 114 -11.88 -7.65 -2.44
C HIS A 114 -12.60 -6.30 -2.45
N ARG A 115 -13.75 -6.27 -3.12
CA ARG A 115 -14.61 -5.09 -3.11
C ARG A 115 -15.64 -5.21 -2.01
N GLY A 116 -15.94 -4.11 -1.34
CA GLY A 116 -17.05 -4.03 -0.42
C GLY A 116 -16.64 -3.67 0.98
N ASP A 117 -17.61 -3.79 1.88
CA ASP A 117 -17.45 -3.47 3.29
C ASP A 117 -16.80 -4.67 4.01
N ALA A 118 -15.70 -4.44 4.70
CA ALA A 118 -14.99 -5.48 5.45
C ALA A 118 -15.89 -6.17 6.47
N LYS A 119 -16.85 -5.45 7.04
CA LYS A 119 -17.80 -6.02 8.00
C LYS A 119 -18.77 -6.99 7.37
N LYS A 120 -19.03 -6.87 6.08
CA LYS A 120 -19.97 -7.69 5.33
C LYS A 120 -19.28 -8.74 4.46
N ASN A 121 -17.97 -8.71 4.39
CA ASN A 121 -17.20 -9.61 3.57
C ASN A 121 -17.01 -10.93 4.32
N HIS A 122 -17.19 -12.05 3.62
CA HIS A 122 -17.12 -13.38 4.21
C HIS A 122 -15.72 -13.88 4.53
N LEU A 123 -14.71 -13.04 4.42
CA LEU A 123 -13.35 -13.41 4.80
C LEU A 123 -13.20 -13.81 6.27
N TYR A 124 -14.15 -13.40 7.10
CA TYR A 124 -14.13 -13.67 8.54
C TYR A 124 -15.04 -14.80 8.98
N SER A 125 -15.75 -15.40 8.06
CA SER A 125 -16.70 -16.47 8.41
C SER A 125 -16.10 -17.85 8.28
#